data_f4fd8941c2a26e98196de22b2de8a0ec
#
_entry.id   f4fd8941c2a26e98196de22b2de8a0ec
#
_cell.length_a   1.000
_cell.length_b   1.000
_cell.length_c   1.000
_cell.angle_alpha   90.00
_cell.angle_beta   90.00
_cell.angle_gamma   90.00
#
_symmetry.space_group_name_H-M   'P 1'
#
loop_
_entity.id
_entity.type
_entity.pdbx_description
1 polymer ?
#
loop_
_entity_poly.entity_id
_entity_poly.type
_entity_poly.pdbx_seq_one_letter_code
_entity_poly.pdbx_strand_id
1 'polypeptide(L)'
;MAIRTMGPSGQYETGLDAAGAALPELLAPAGGLNQMLAAIAAGADAIYAGLGGFNARVSAHGFTDDEFARGCAVAHAHGVRVYVTLNVFVFDDELSDAVALGAHALELGADALIVADAGLACALRAAIPGVEIHLSTQAGAHSESAVRLAADELGVERVTTARELTVDEIAALCATGVPIEVFCHGAICIGYSGACEFSALRRGRSAMRGDCTQPCRLAYDLVDEAGQSVVAVEGDRLLCPRDYLGIAHLPELVDAGVASLKIEGRMKNPDYVFNVVRVWRRALDMLCDGAWDPGAVEELERELGRSFNRGFTDAYLRGRSGAELMSFERAINQGVRVGRLVAVGHEEVTVELDAAVAAGDTLEIRFYPGADARPDVPKRWPQVPCPVDAAAGERVVVHCKRKVDTGCEVYLIRSAGVLDQTAAVLERMRAEADAIAPVARAVEVLPFEGVTVDGGASTELVECAVPARMVFAWQLMDADPRGELDLSDAVVVLDEVCRTCDADWT
;
A
#
# COMPACT_ATOMS: atom_id res chain seq x y z
N MET A 1 -12.88 15.18 -18.93
CA MET A 1 -12.90 15.35 -17.48
C MET A 1 -14.37 15.38 -17.06
N ALA A 2 -14.92 14.22 -16.69
CA ALA A 2 -16.29 14.12 -16.23
C ALA A 2 -16.34 14.73 -14.82
N ILE A 3 -17.11 15.80 -14.63
CA ILE A 3 -17.38 16.42 -13.34
C ILE A 3 -18.36 15.48 -12.62
N ARG A 4 -17.88 14.74 -11.61
CA ARG A 4 -18.76 13.99 -10.73
C ARG A 4 -19.53 14.96 -9.86
N THR A 5 -20.85 14.85 -9.86
CA THR A 5 -21.75 15.67 -9.03
C THR A 5 -22.02 14.98 -7.70
N MET A 6 -21.99 15.74 -6.61
CA MET A 6 -22.42 15.26 -5.29
C MET A 6 -23.95 15.09 -5.30
N GLY A 7 -24.42 13.88 -5.02
CA GLY A 7 -25.83 13.62 -4.83
C GLY A 7 -26.38 14.24 -3.53
N PRO A 8 -27.71 14.29 -3.35
CA PRO A 8 -28.35 14.91 -2.18
C PRO A 8 -28.00 14.24 -0.82
N SER A 9 -27.45 13.03 -0.83
CA SER A 9 -27.02 12.27 0.33
C SER A 9 -25.58 12.53 0.77
N GLY A 10 -24.85 13.44 0.08
CA GLY A 10 -23.43 13.67 0.34
C GLY A 10 -22.51 12.55 -0.20
N GLN A 11 -23.05 11.58 -0.92
CA GLN A 11 -22.30 10.55 -1.64
C GLN A 11 -22.08 11.00 -3.07
N TYR A 12 -20.87 10.76 -3.60
CA TYR A 12 -20.60 11.00 -5.01
C TYR A 12 -21.34 9.95 -5.84
N GLU A 13 -22.01 10.42 -6.90
CA GLU A 13 -22.50 9.50 -7.92
C GLU A 13 -21.27 8.81 -8.53
N THR A 14 -21.13 7.50 -8.26
CA THR A 14 -20.12 6.66 -8.92
C THR A 14 -20.37 6.71 -10.41
N GLY A 15 -19.32 6.96 -11.21
CA GLY A 15 -19.42 6.82 -12.67
C GLY A 15 -19.92 5.40 -12.97
N LEU A 16 -20.67 5.26 -14.05
CA LEU A 16 -21.03 3.94 -14.59
C LEU A 16 -20.05 3.63 -15.72
N ASP A 17 -19.66 2.38 -15.85
CA ASP A 17 -18.94 1.91 -17.04
C ASP A 17 -19.86 1.88 -18.27
N ALA A 18 -19.32 1.53 -19.43
CA ALA A 18 -20.10 1.42 -20.67
C ALA A 18 -21.22 0.35 -20.63
N ALA A 19 -21.15 -0.60 -19.68
CA ALA A 19 -22.15 -1.63 -19.45
C ALA A 19 -23.17 -1.24 -18.35
N GLY A 20 -22.96 -0.10 -17.67
CA GLY A 20 -23.83 0.42 -16.61
C GLY A 20 -23.47 -0.08 -15.20
N ALA A 21 -22.29 -0.70 -15.01
CA ALA A 21 -21.78 -1.04 -13.69
C ALA A 21 -21.16 0.19 -13.00
N ALA A 22 -21.30 0.27 -11.68
CA ALA A 22 -20.69 1.34 -10.88
C ALA A 22 -19.17 1.20 -10.86
N LEU A 23 -18.46 2.27 -11.24
CA LEU A 23 -17.00 2.30 -11.16
C LEU A 23 -16.54 2.38 -9.69
N PRO A 24 -15.47 1.66 -9.32
CA PRO A 24 -14.91 1.73 -7.98
C PRO A 24 -14.29 3.09 -7.69
N GLU A 25 -14.30 3.47 -6.42
CA GLU A 25 -13.56 4.61 -5.88
C GLU A 25 -12.05 4.39 -6.07
N LEU A 26 -11.32 5.38 -6.54
CA LEU A 26 -9.85 5.34 -6.59
C LEU A 26 -9.27 5.95 -5.31
N LEU A 27 -8.78 5.11 -4.40
CA LEU A 27 -8.26 5.48 -3.09
C LEU A 27 -6.73 5.62 -3.12
N ALA A 28 -6.25 6.84 -2.98
CA ALA A 28 -4.84 7.19 -3.08
C ALA A 28 -4.15 7.34 -1.72
N PRO A 29 -2.83 7.03 -1.62
CA PRO A 29 -2.06 7.19 -0.39
C PRO A 29 -1.57 8.63 -0.20
N ALA A 30 -1.55 9.13 1.04
CA ALA A 30 -0.85 10.35 1.40
C ALA A 30 -0.02 10.18 2.68
N GLY A 31 1.29 10.43 2.60
CA GLY A 31 2.21 10.44 3.73
C GLY A 31 2.50 11.85 4.26
N GLY A 32 1.92 12.89 3.65
CA GLY A 32 2.03 14.29 4.01
C GLY A 32 1.27 15.16 3.01
N LEU A 33 1.23 16.47 3.25
CA LEU A 33 0.44 17.42 2.46
C LEU A 33 0.75 17.36 0.95
N ASN A 34 2.03 17.29 0.57
CA ASN A 34 2.40 17.26 -0.85
C ASN A 34 1.88 16.02 -1.58
N GLN A 35 1.88 14.84 -0.94
CA GLN A 35 1.31 13.61 -1.50
C GLN A 35 -0.21 13.74 -1.62
N MET A 36 -0.88 14.32 -0.62
CA MET A 36 -2.32 14.58 -0.65
C MET A 36 -2.69 15.49 -1.83
N LEU A 37 -2.01 16.63 -1.98
CA LEU A 37 -2.23 17.57 -3.08
C LEU A 37 -1.94 16.94 -4.45
N ALA A 38 -0.90 16.10 -4.55
CA ALA A 38 -0.58 15.36 -5.77
C ALA A 38 -1.67 14.34 -6.12
N ALA A 39 -2.24 13.63 -5.14
CA ALA A 39 -3.34 12.68 -5.32
C ALA A 39 -4.63 13.36 -5.80
N ILE A 40 -5.01 14.48 -5.17
CA ILE A 40 -6.18 15.29 -5.58
C ILE A 40 -6.04 15.70 -7.05
N ALA A 41 -4.91 16.31 -7.39
CA ALA A 41 -4.68 16.80 -8.74
C ALA A 41 -4.56 15.69 -9.79
N ALA A 42 -4.20 14.48 -9.39
CA ALA A 42 -4.13 13.30 -10.26
C ALA A 42 -5.49 12.62 -10.47
N GLY A 43 -6.56 13.03 -9.75
CA GLY A 43 -7.92 12.54 -9.93
C GLY A 43 -8.27 11.36 -9.01
N ALA A 44 -7.72 11.31 -7.79
CA ALA A 44 -8.20 10.42 -6.74
C ALA A 44 -9.65 10.79 -6.36
N ASP A 45 -10.46 9.77 -6.03
CA ASP A 45 -11.81 9.96 -5.47
C ASP A 45 -11.76 10.05 -3.95
N ALA A 46 -10.77 9.38 -3.34
CA ALA A 46 -10.52 9.43 -1.91
C ALA A 46 -9.01 9.30 -1.60
N ILE A 47 -8.64 9.73 -0.41
CA ILE A 47 -7.25 9.70 0.07
C ILE A 47 -7.22 9.05 1.45
N TYR A 48 -6.24 8.17 1.69
CA TYR A 48 -5.99 7.67 3.04
C TYR A 48 -4.64 8.18 3.57
N ALA A 49 -4.66 8.66 4.81
CA ALA A 49 -3.54 9.27 5.47
C ALA A 49 -3.33 8.72 6.90
N GLY A 50 -2.15 8.92 7.46
CA GLY A 50 -1.89 8.72 8.89
C GLY A 50 -1.76 10.06 9.59
N LEU A 51 -2.39 10.20 10.74
CA LEU A 51 -2.25 11.34 11.65
C LEU A 51 -1.75 10.81 13.00
N GLY A 52 -0.64 11.35 13.51
CA GLY A 52 -0.08 10.92 14.77
C GLY A 52 0.33 9.44 14.82
N GLY A 53 0.07 8.78 15.96
CA GLY A 53 0.36 7.37 16.21
C GLY A 53 -0.68 6.39 15.65
N PHE A 54 -0.70 5.17 16.16
CA PHE A 54 -1.70 4.12 15.89
C PHE A 54 -1.90 3.74 14.42
N ASN A 55 -0.90 3.93 13.57
CA ASN A 55 -1.01 3.57 12.15
C ASN A 55 0.15 2.69 11.66
N ALA A 56 -0.09 1.89 10.61
CA ALA A 56 0.84 0.90 10.07
C ALA A 56 2.12 1.50 9.42
N ARG A 57 2.33 2.81 9.49
CA ARG A 57 3.51 3.52 8.94
C ARG A 57 3.92 4.65 9.89
N VAL A 58 4.25 4.30 11.13
CA VAL A 58 4.69 5.25 12.18
C VAL A 58 5.88 6.11 11.73
N SER A 59 6.75 5.57 10.86
CA SER A 59 7.92 6.28 10.32
C SER A 59 7.64 7.21 9.14
N ALA A 60 6.38 7.36 8.68
CA ALA A 60 6.02 8.38 7.69
C ALA A 60 6.23 9.79 8.29
N HIS A 61 6.60 10.77 7.45
CA HIS A 61 6.83 12.15 7.92
C HIS A 61 5.60 12.75 8.62
N GLY A 62 4.40 12.26 8.28
CA GLY A 62 3.15 12.69 8.89
C GLY A 62 2.69 14.08 8.44
N PHE A 63 1.61 14.52 9.03
CA PHE A 63 1.05 15.85 8.88
C PHE A 63 1.16 16.60 10.22
N THR A 64 1.34 17.90 10.19
CA THR A 64 0.88 18.74 11.28
C THR A 64 -0.65 18.87 11.21
N ASP A 65 -1.30 19.23 12.31
CA ASP A 65 -2.77 19.41 12.34
C ASP A 65 -3.22 20.45 11.30
N ASP A 66 -2.47 21.55 11.17
CA ASP A 66 -2.75 22.61 10.20
C ASP A 66 -2.59 22.15 8.75
N GLU A 67 -1.53 21.40 8.44
CA GLU A 67 -1.36 20.79 7.10
C GLU A 67 -2.48 19.79 6.78
N PHE A 68 -2.87 18.98 7.77
CA PHE A 68 -3.94 17.99 7.57
C PHE A 68 -5.29 18.68 7.34
N ALA A 69 -5.64 19.66 8.17
CA ALA A 69 -6.90 20.40 8.06
C ALA A 69 -6.99 21.18 6.74
N ARG A 70 -5.89 21.83 6.30
CA ARG A 70 -5.84 22.48 4.98
C ARG A 70 -5.93 21.47 3.84
N GLY A 71 -5.25 20.35 3.96
CA GLY A 71 -5.33 19.25 2.99
C GLY A 71 -6.75 18.70 2.84
N CYS A 72 -7.47 18.49 3.96
CA CYS A 72 -8.89 18.10 3.96
C CYS A 72 -9.77 19.16 3.29
N ALA A 73 -9.56 20.44 3.58
CA ALA A 73 -10.34 21.51 2.98
C ALA A 73 -10.16 21.57 1.45
N VAL A 74 -8.93 21.40 0.95
CA VAL A 74 -8.66 21.31 -0.50
C VAL A 74 -9.30 20.04 -1.08
N ALA A 75 -9.16 18.87 -0.42
CA ALA A 75 -9.75 17.63 -0.86
C ALA A 75 -11.28 17.78 -1.02
N HIS A 76 -11.96 18.31 -0.03
CA HIS A 76 -13.41 18.53 -0.07
C HIS A 76 -13.83 19.53 -1.15
N ALA A 77 -13.05 20.61 -1.37
CA ALA A 77 -13.30 21.57 -2.46
C ALA A 77 -13.24 20.90 -3.84
N HIS A 78 -12.44 19.83 -4.00
CA HIS A 78 -12.33 19.01 -5.20
C HIS A 78 -13.25 17.77 -5.19
N GLY A 79 -14.07 17.61 -4.15
CA GLY A 79 -14.95 16.47 -4.03
C GLY A 79 -14.25 15.17 -3.65
N VAL A 80 -13.11 15.23 -3.02
CA VAL A 80 -12.29 14.07 -2.60
C VAL A 80 -12.49 13.81 -1.12
N ARG A 81 -12.76 12.56 -0.73
CA ARG A 81 -12.90 12.15 0.67
C ARG A 81 -11.54 11.88 1.30
N VAL A 82 -11.45 12.00 2.63
CA VAL A 82 -10.21 11.77 3.38
C VAL A 82 -10.45 10.78 4.51
N TYR A 83 -9.68 9.68 4.54
CA TYR A 83 -9.77 8.62 5.53
C TYR A 83 -8.50 8.56 6.37
N VAL A 84 -8.63 8.45 7.69
CA VAL A 84 -7.47 8.37 8.60
C VAL A 84 -7.26 6.93 9.07
N THR A 85 -6.00 6.48 8.99
CA THR A 85 -5.64 5.13 9.43
C THR A 85 -5.32 5.09 10.93
N LEU A 86 -6.07 4.27 11.67
CA LEU A 86 -5.82 3.81 13.04
C LEU A 86 -5.70 2.29 13.00
N ASN A 87 -4.81 1.77 12.13
CA ASN A 87 -4.83 0.39 11.68
C ASN A 87 -3.66 -0.45 12.22
N VAL A 88 -3.40 -0.32 13.50
CA VAL A 88 -2.53 -1.17 14.31
C VAL A 88 -3.34 -1.83 15.42
N PHE A 89 -2.80 -2.85 16.07
CA PHE A 89 -3.37 -3.36 17.31
C PHE A 89 -3.15 -2.34 18.44
N VAL A 90 -4.16 -2.20 19.30
CA VAL A 90 -4.19 -1.21 20.38
C VAL A 90 -4.28 -1.96 21.71
N PHE A 91 -3.44 -1.61 22.67
CA PHE A 91 -3.51 -2.17 24.02
C PHE A 91 -4.57 -1.42 24.86
N ASP A 92 -5.07 -2.06 25.92
CA ASP A 92 -6.14 -1.49 26.75
C ASP A 92 -5.80 -0.11 27.32
N ASP A 93 -4.55 0.09 27.74
CA ASP A 93 -4.05 1.37 28.26
C ASP A 93 -3.89 2.46 27.18
N GLU A 94 -3.89 2.10 25.91
CA GLU A 94 -3.80 3.02 24.77
C GLU A 94 -5.19 3.35 24.15
N LEU A 95 -6.22 2.60 24.52
CA LEU A 95 -7.52 2.65 23.83
C LEU A 95 -8.15 4.04 23.89
N SER A 96 -8.07 4.71 25.04
CA SER A 96 -8.57 6.08 25.22
C SER A 96 -7.85 7.09 24.31
N ASP A 97 -6.52 6.96 24.17
CA ASP A 97 -5.71 7.84 23.31
C ASP A 97 -6.01 7.58 21.83
N ALA A 98 -6.24 6.32 21.45
CA ALA A 98 -6.62 5.96 20.08
C ALA A 98 -8.01 6.51 19.71
N VAL A 99 -8.98 6.45 20.61
CA VAL A 99 -10.31 7.05 20.43
C VAL A 99 -10.21 8.57 20.33
N ALA A 100 -9.44 9.21 21.22
CA ALA A 100 -9.22 10.65 21.18
C ALA A 100 -8.56 11.11 19.86
N LEU A 101 -7.58 10.35 19.35
CA LEU A 101 -6.95 10.62 18.06
C LEU A 101 -7.95 10.46 16.91
N GLY A 102 -8.84 9.47 16.97
CA GLY A 102 -9.91 9.28 15.98
C GLY A 102 -10.86 10.48 15.93
N ALA A 103 -11.33 10.94 17.10
CA ALA A 103 -12.16 12.13 17.21
C ALA A 103 -11.44 13.39 16.67
N HIS A 104 -10.20 13.59 17.08
CA HIS A 104 -9.39 14.71 16.59
C HIS A 104 -9.19 14.69 15.07
N ALA A 105 -8.97 13.54 14.47
CA ALA A 105 -8.87 13.42 13.01
C ALA A 105 -10.17 13.83 12.30
N LEU A 106 -11.32 13.45 12.85
CA LEU A 106 -12.64 13.86 12.34
C LEU A 106 -12.88 15.37 12.52
N GLU A 107 -12.46 15.95 13.65
CA GLU A 107 -12.51 17.41 13.87
C GLU A 107 -11.71 18.18 12.84
N LEU A 108 -10.54 17.67 12.47
CA LEU A 108 -9.66 18.26 11.44
C LEU A 108 -10.18 18.06 10.01
N GLY A 109 -11.23 17.25 9.80
CA GLY A 109 -11.89 17.10 8.52
C GLY A 109 -11.82 15.71 7.90
N ALA A 110 -11.34 14.67 8.60
CA ALA A 110 -11.44 13.30 8.10
C ALA A 110 -12.92 12.89 7.94
N ASP A 111 -13.20 12.04 6.95
CA ASP A 111 -14.55 11.57 6.63
C ASP A 111 -14.82 10.16 7.17
N ALA A 112 -13.76 9.35 7.36
CA ALA A 112 -13.86 8.00 7.92
C ALA A 112 -12.54 7.58 8.58
N LEU A 113 -12.60 6.53 9.41
CA LEU A 113 -11.46 5.93 10.07
C LEU A 113 -11.21 4.52 9.54
N ILE A 114 -9.96 4.20 9.21
CA ILE A 114 -9.54 2.85 8.77
C ILE A 114 -8.92 2.13 9.98
N VAL A 115 -9.58 1.11 10.49
CA VAL A 115 -9.27 0.44 11.76
C VAL A 115 -8.94 -1.03 11.51
N ALA A 116 -7.96 -1.59 12.24
CA ALA A 116 -7.65 -3.02 12.19
C ALA A 116 -8.07 -3.75 13.46
N ASP A 117 -8.10 -3.06 14.58
CA ASP A 117 -8.41 -3.62 15.90
C ASP A 117 -9.92 -3.60 16.12
N ALA A 118 -10.49 -4.77 16.44
CA ALA A 118 -11.92 -4.91 16.67
C ALA A 118 -12.40 -4.18 17.95
N GLY A 119 -11.57 -4.20 19.01
CA GLY A 119 -11.85 -3.48 20.25
C GLY A 119 -11.90 -1.97 20.01
N LEU A 120 -10.93 -1.44 19.26
CA LEU A 120 -10.91 -0.03 18.86
C LEU A 120 -12.13 0.33 17.99
N ALA A 121 -12.55 -0.54 17.06
CA ALA A 121 -13.73 -0.28 16.24
C ALA A 121 -14.98 -0.16 17.12
N CYS A 122 -15.18 -1.08 18.07
CA CYS A 122 -16.28 -1.01 19.02
C CYS A 122 -16.23 0.26 19.89
N ALA A 123 -15.04 0.61 20.39
CA ALA A 123 -14.85 1.79 21.24
C ALA A 123 -15.14 3.10 20.50
N LEU A 124 -14.68 3.23 19.25
CA LEU A 124 -14.95 4.39 18.39
C LEU A 124 -16.45 4.54 18.11
N ARG A 125 -17.15 3.46 17.81
CA ARG A 125 -18.62 3.50 17.60
C ARG A 125 -19.38 3.87 18.84
N ALA A 126 -18.95 3.39 20.01
CA ALA A 126 -19.57 3.75 21.30
C ALA A 126 -19.32 5.22 21.67
N ALA A 127 -18.12 5.72 21.42
CA ALA A 127 -17.70 7.07 21.80
C ALA A 127 -18.14 8.14 20.78
N ILE A 128 -18.19 7.84 19.50
CA ILE A 128 -18.40 8.84 18.43
C ILE A 128 -19.64 8.45 17.61
N PRO A 129 -20.82 9.01 17.92
CA PRO A 129 -22.05 8.69 17.20
C PRO A 129 -21.93 8.96 15.70
N GLY A 130 -22.27 7.96 14.88
CA GLY A 130 -22.28 8.09 13.43
C GLY A 130 -20.90 8.08 12.76
N VAL A 131 -19.84 7.70 13.47
CA VAL A 131 -18.51 7.54 12.86
C VAL A 131 -18.54 6.47 11.77
N GLU A 132 -17.99 6.77 10.60
CA GLU A 132 -17.79 5.81 9.51
C GLU A 132 -16.47 5.07 9.72
N ILE A 133 -16.52 3.74 9.76
CA ILE A 133 -15.36 2.88 10.00
C ILE A 133 -15.16 1.93 8.83
N HIS A 134 -13.95 1.90 8.27
CA HIS A 134 -13.53 0.93 7.28
C HIS A 134 -12.59 -0.09 7.94
N LEU A 135 -12.82 -1.39 7.71
CA LEU A 135 -11.93 -2.42 8.21
C LEU A 135 -10.65 -2.44 7.36
N SER A 136 -9.51 -2.38 8.03
CA SER A 136 -8.20 -2.45 7.38
C SER A 136 -7.87 -3.87 6.90
N THR A 137 -7.07 -3.99 5.83
CA THR A 137 -6.43 -5.26 5.43
C THR A 137 -5.60 -5.90 6.56
N GLN A 138 -5.16 -5.12 7.54
CA GLN A 138 -4.44 -5.64 8.72
C GLN A 138 -5.35 -6.47 9.65
N ALA A 139 -6.64 -6.42 9.49
CA ALA A 139 -7.58 -7.33 10.18
C ALA A 139 -7.69 -8.71 9.50
N GLY A 140 -7.10 -8.88 8.32
CA GLY A 140 -6.98 -10.19 7.65
C GLY A 140 -8.30 -10.78 7.15
N ALA A 141 -9.21 -9.99 6.61
CA ALA A 141 -10.49 -10.48 6.08
C ALA A 141 -10.28 -11.28 4.78
N HIS A 142 -10.39 -12.61 4.85
CA HIS A 142 -10.18 -13.55 3.75
C HIS A 142 -11.47 -14.25 3.28
N SER A 143 -12.56 -14.17 4.02
CA SER A 143 -13.76 -14.99 3.79
C SER A 143 -15.03 -14.18 3.95
N GLU A 144 -16.12 -14.68 3.36
CA GLU A 144 -17.46 -14.11 3.54
C GLU A 144 -17.86 -14.01 5.01
N SER A 145 -17.51 -15.03 5.82
CA SER A 145 -17.81 -15.02 7.26
C SER A 145 -17.07 -13.89 7.98
N ALA A 146 -15.81 -13.60 7.61
CA ALA A 146 -15.06 -12.48 8.19
C ALA A 146 -15.65 -11.13 7.76
N VAL A 147 -16.08 -11.00 6.50
CA VAL A 147 -16.73 -9.78 5.98
C VAL A 147 -18.07 -9.54 6.69
N ARG A 148 -18.92 -10.58 6.83
CA ARG A 148 -20.21 -10.46 7.54
C ARG A 148 -20.02 -10.14 9.02
N LEU A 149 -19.06 -10.81 9.70
CA LEU A 149 -18.76 -10.50 11.09
C LEU A 149 -18.36 -9.03 11.26
N ALA A 150 -17.54 -8.50 10.36
CA ALA A 150 -17.12 -7.11 10.41
C ALA A 150 -18.28 -6.14 10.20
N ALA A 151 -19.18 -6.42 9.25
CA ALA A 151 -20.34 -5.57 9.00
C ALA A 151 -21.42 -5.71 10.07
N ASP A 152 -21.79 -6.95 10.46
CA ASP A 152 -22.94 -7.21 11.30
C ASP A 152 -22.63 -6.97 12.79
N GLU A 153 -21.41 -7.32 13.25
CA GLU A 153 -21.04 -7.24 14.67
C GLU A 153 -20.20 -5.99 15.01
N LEU A 154 -19.23 -5.63 14.15
CA LEU A 154 -18.42 -4.42 14.36
C LEU A 154 -19.05 -3.19 13.70
N GLY A 155 -20.06 -3.38 12.85
CA GLY A 155 -20.78 -2.32 12.17
C GLY A 155 -19.92 -1.50 11.22
N VAL A 156 -18.91 -2.09 10.58
CA VAL A 156 -18.08 -1.37 9.61
C VAL A 156 -18.80 -1.18 8.28
N GLU A 157 -18.62 -0.02 7.67
CA GLU A 157 -19.25 0.35 6.41
C GLU A 157 -18.52 -0.13 5.17
N ARG A 158 -17.23 -0.55 5.31
CA ARG A 158 -16.38 -1.06 4.22
C ARG A 158 -15.35 -2.03 4.76
N VAL A 159 -14.99 -3.03 3.97
CA VAL A 159 -13.94 -4.00 4.30
C VAL A 159 -12.82 -3.96 3.26
N THR A 160 -11.59 -3.61 3.69
CA THR A 160 -10.39 -3.83 2.88
C THR A 160 -9.97 -5.29 3.03
N THR A 161 -10.04 -6.07 1.98
CA THR A 161 -9.72 -7.50 2.01
C THR A 161 -8.26 -7.78 2.27
N ALA A 162 -7.95 -9.01 2.63
CA ALA A 162 -6.61 -9.55 2.52
C ALA A 162 -6.12 -9.51 1.05
N ARG A 163 -4.81 -9.51 0.85
CA ARG A 163 -4.18 -9.34 -0.48
C ARG A 163 -3.94 -10.67 -1.18
N GLU A 164 -4.26 -11.77 -0.53
CA GLU A 164 -3.98 -13.15 -0.96
C GLU A 164 -5.18 -13.80 -1.66
N LEU A 165 -6.11 -13.00 -2.19
CA LEU A 165 -7.35 -13.45 -2.82
C LEU A 165 -7.26 -13.41 -4.34
N THR A 166 -7.92 -14.36 -4.98
CA THR A 166 -8.19 -14.38 -6.42
C THR A 166 -9.36 -13.46 -6.78
N VAL A 167 -9.52 -13.13 -8.08
CA VAL A 167 -10.68 -12.36 -8.56
C VAL A 167 -11.99 -13.06 -8.20
N ASP A 168 -12.08 -14.38 -8.33
CA ASP A 168 -13.28 -15.16 -8.01
C ASP A 168 -13.62 -15.08 -6.51
N GLU A 169 -12.61 -15.17 -5.64
CA GLU A 169 -12.79 -15.02 -4.19
C GLU A 169 -13.24 -13.59 -3.84
N ILE A 170 -12.64 -12.57 -4.48
CA ILE A 170 -13.07 -11.17 -4.32
C ILE A 170 -14.53 -11.00 -4.76
N ALA A 171 -14.94 -11.58 -5.89
CA ALA A 171 -16.32 -11.54 -6.36
C ALA A 171 -17.29 -12.17 -5.36
N ALA A 172 -16.92 -13.31 -4.74
CA ALA A 172 -17.70 -13.92 -3.68
C ALA A 172 -17.85 -12.99 -2.46
N LEU A 173 -16.81 -12.26 -2.08
CA LEU A 173 -16.89 -11.26 -1.01
C LEU A 173 -17.79 -10.08 -1.40
N CYS A 174 -17.71 -9.57 -2.63
CA CYS A 174 -18.59 -8.51 -3.13
C CYS A 174 -20.06 -8.94 -3.12
N ALA A 175 -20.35 -10.22 -3.41
CA ALA A 175 -21.70 -10.78 -3.39
C ALA A 175 -22.33 -10.79 -1.98
N THR A 176 -21.58 -10.55 -0.91
CA THR A 176 -22.14 -10.35 0.44
C THR A 176 -22.99 -9.08 0.56
N GLY A 177 -22.82 -8.12 -0.34
CA GLY A 177 -23.43 -6.81 -0.31
C GLY A 177 -22.71 -5.78 0.56
N VAL A 178 -21.65 -6.17 1.27
CA VAL A 178 -20.76 -5.26 2.01
C VAL A 178 -19.80 -4.60 1.02
N PRO A 179 -19.60 -3.26 1.07
CA PRO A 179 -18.63 -2.58 0.21
C PRO A 179 -17.21 -3.14 0.40
N ILE A 180 -16.64 -3.69 -0.67
CA ILE A 180 -15.31 -4.32 -0.68
C ILE A 180 -14.28 -3.40 -1.29
N GLU A 181 -13.17 -3.19 -0.57
CA GLU A 181 -11.97 -2.48 -1.01
C GLU A 181 -10.84 -3.47 -1.24
N VAL A 182 -10.14 -3.35 -2.37
CA VAL A 182 -8.99 -4.20 -2.70
C VAL A 182 -7.76 -3.36 -3.01
N PHE A 183 -6.57 -3.84 -2.65
CA PHE A 183 -5.35 -3.25 -3.19
C PHE A 183 -5.24 -3.55 -4.68
N CYS A 184 -4.75 -2.57 -5.44
CA CYS A 184 -4.60 -2.67 -6.90
C CYS A 184 -3.17 -2.35 -7.39
N HIS A 185 -2.36 -1.63 -6.59
CA HIS A 185 -1.03 -1.20 -6.99
C HIS A 185 -0.09 -1.02 -5.80
N GLY A 186 1.21 -1.27 -6.00
CA GLY A 186 2.28 -0.94 -5.08
C GLY A 186 2.82 -2.11 -4.26
N ALA A 187 3.48 -1.81 -3.15
CA ALA A 187 4.19 -2.83 -2.39
C ALA A 187 3.27 -3.90 -1.79
N ILE A 188 3.60 -5.18 -2.03
CA ILE A 188 2.95 -6.32 -1.39
C ILE A 188 3.84 -6.89 -0.26
N CYS A 189 3.20 -7.50 0.75
CA CYS A 189 3.90 -8.22 1.81
C CYS A 189 4.13 -9.68 1.41
N ILE A 190 5.22 -10.29 1.93
CA ILE A 190 5.47 -11.73 1.81
C ILE A 190 4.60 -12.54 2.77
N GLY A 191 4.30 -11.98 3.95
CA GLY A 191 3.46 -12.62 4.95
C GLY A 191 1.98 -12.33 4.70
N TYR A 192 1.12 -13.20 5.21
CA TYR A 192 -0.33 -13.02 5.15
C TYR A 192 -0.74 -11.67 5.73
N SER A 193 -1.79 -11.09 5.16
CA SER A 193 -2.35 -9.82 5.59
C SER A 193 -2.81 -9.90 7.05
N GLY A 194 -2.30 -8.99 7.90
CA GLY A 194 -2.65 -8.96 9.32
C GLY A 194 -2.00 -10.04 10.20
N ALA A 195 -1.06 -10.85 9.69
CA ALA A 195 -0.48 -11.98 10.44
C ALA A 195 1.05 -12.10 10.30
N CYS A 196 1.75 -11.00 9.99
CA CYS A 196 3.20 -11.06 9.77
C CYS A 196 3.98 -10.69 11.03
N GLU A 197 4.58 -11.69 11.68
CA GLU A 197 5.45 -11.52 12.86
C GLU A 197 6.95 -11.45 12.53
N PHE A 198 7.33 -11.51 11.23
CA PHE A 198 8.73 -11.61 10.83
C PHE A 198 9.61 -10.47 11.35
N SER A 199 9.10 -9.22 11.35
CA SER A 199 9.84 -8.08 11.88
C SER A 199 9.97 -8.12 13.40
N ALA A 200 8.93 -8.54 14.12
CA ALA A 200 8.97 -8.70 15.57
C ALA A 200 10.00 -9.77 15.99
N LEU A 201 9.94 -10.96 15.40
CA LEU A 201 10.85 -12.06 15.67
C LEU A 201 12.32 -11.73 15.36
N ARG A 202 12.58 -11.00 14.27
CA ARG A 202 13.95 -10.71 13.82
C ARG A 202 14.55 -9.45 14.44
N ARG A 203 13.75 -8.51 14.90
CA ARG A 203 14.20 -7.16 15.30
C ARG A 203 13.50 -6.61 16.54
N GLY A 204 12.58 -7.33 17.15
CA GLY A 204 11.79 -6.84 18.29
C GLY A 204 10.86 -5.66 17.94
N ARG A 205 10.54 -5.46 16.62
CA ARG A 205 9.74 -4.34 16.13
C ARG A 205 8.55 -4.89 15.34
N SER A 206 7.35 -4.76 15.89
CA SER A 206 6.15 -5.40 15.34
C SER A 206 5.59 -4.65 14.12
N ALA A 207 5.38 -5.41 13.03
CA ALA A 207 4.67 -4.92 11.85
C ALA A 207 3.20 -4.60 12.16
N MET A 208 2.60 -5.34 13.10
CA MET A 208 1.20 -5.16 13.52
C MET A 208 1.02 -3.89 14.38
N ARG A 209 2.13 -3.33 14.88
CA ARG A 209 2.20 -2.07 15.61
C ARG A 209 2.76 -0.91 14.76
N GLY A 210 2.79 -1.09 13.43
CA GLY A 210 3.23 -0.06 12.48
C GLY A 210 4.74 0.12 12.34
N ASP A 211 5.55 -0.73 13.01
CA ASP A 211 7.00 -0.57 13.12
C ASP A 211 7.79 -1.63 12.34
N CYS A 212 7.32 -1.99 11.15
CA CYS A 212 7.95 -2.99 10.29
C CYS A 212 9.32 -2.55 9.78
N THR A 213 10.38 -3.32 10.10
CA THR A 213 11.75 -3.09 9.61
C THR A 213 12.02 -3.68 8.22
N GLN A 214 11.00 -4.28 7.59
CA GLN A 214 11.08 -4.91 6.27
C GLN A 214 12.19 -6.00 6.16
N PRO A 215 12.31 -6.94 7.09
CA PRO A 215 13.34 -7.97 7.04
C PRO A 215 13.25 -8.82 5.76
N CYS A 216 12.04 -9.04 5.23
CA CYS A 216 11.83 -9.73 3.96
C CYS A 216 12.55 -9.10 2.75
N ARG A 217 13.01 -7.84 2.85
CA ARG A 217 13.75 -7.14 1.79
C ARG A 217 15.26 -7.30 1.89
N LEU A 218 15.75 -8.02 2.89
CA LEU A 218 17.18 -8.29 3.09
C LEU A 218 17.65 -9.47 2.23
N ALA A 219 18.98 -9.66 2.17
CA ALA A 219 19.59 -10.82 1.54
C ALA A 219 19.42 -12.05 2.45
N TYR A 220 19.09 -13.17 1.84
CA TYR A 220 18.97 -14.48 2.49
C TYR A 220 19.60 -15.54 1.60
N ASP A 221 20.04 -16.63 2.20
CA ASP A 221 20.44 -17.85 1.53
C ASP A 221 19.59 -19.00 2.09
N LEU A 222 19.28 -19.98 1.26
CA LEU A 222 18.69 -21.23 1.66
C LEU A 222 19.79 -22.28 1.70
N VAL A 223 20.02 -22.86 2.87
CA VAL A 223 21.08 -23.85 3.07
C VAL A 223 20.50 -25.19 3.49
N ASP A 224 21.20 -26.27 3.13
CA ASP A 224 20.91 -27.63 3.61
C ASP A 224 21.46 -27.85 5.04
N GLU A 225 21.27 -29.05 5.57
CA GLU A 225 21.77 -29.44 6.91
C GLU A 225 23.30 -29.37 7.03
N ALA A 226 24.03 -29.42 5.93
CA ALA A 226 25.50 -29.28 5.90
C ALA A 226 25.93 -27.79 5.77
N GLY A 227 24.99 -26.84 5.72
CA GLY A 227 25.26 -25.43 5.54
C GLY A 227 25.63 -25.04 4.10
N GLN A 228 25.39 -25.92 3.13
CA GLN A 228 25.65 -25.63 1.71
C GLN A 228 24.44 -24.93 1.09
N SER A 229 24.67 -23.87 0.30
CA SER A 229 23.62 -23.18 -0.42
C SER A 229 22.91 -24.12 -1.40
N VAL A 230 21.58 -24.17 -1.35
CA VAL A 230 20.71 -24.93 -2.25
C VAL A 230 19.85 -24.01 -3.13
N VAL A 231 20.21 -22.72 -3.19
CA VAL A 231 19.47 -21.73 -4.00
C VAL A 231 19.73 -22.00 -5.48
N ALA A 232 18.64 -22.21 -6.22
CA ALA A 232 18.67 -22.46 -7.67
C ALA A 232 18.30 -21.23 -8.51
N VAL A 233 18.08 -20.07 -7.88
CA VAL A 233 17.72 -18.83 -8.56
C VAL A 233 18.88 -17.83 -8.51
N GLU A 234 18.95 -16.95 -9.49
CA GLU A 234 19.92 -15.86 -9.50
C GLU A 234 19.44 -14.73 -8.59
N GLY A 235 20.29 -14.32 -7.65
CA GLY A 235 20.01 -13.27 -6.67
C GLY A 235 19.92 -13.77 -5.22
N ASP A 236 19.88 -12.83 -4.29
CA ASP A 236 19.92 -13.09 -2.84
C ASP A 236 18.68 -12.57 -2.08
N ARG A 237 17.67 -12.06 -2.78
CA ARG A 237 16.45 -11.48 -2.21
C ARG A 237 15.30 -12.48 -2.19
N LEU A 238 15.52 -13.64 -1.62
CA LEU A 238 14.60 -14.80 -1.70
C LEU A 238 13.18 -14.52 -1.19
N LEU A 239 13.04 -13.58 -0.26
CA LEU A 239 11.76 -13.21 0.37
C LEU A 239 11.24 -11.83 -0.06
N CYS A 240 11.84 -11.20 -1.08
CA CYS A 240 11.47 -9.86 -1.52
C CYS A 240 10.39 -9.90 -2.61
N PRO A 241 9.10 -9.65 -2.32
CA PRO A 241 8.09 -9.62 -3.37
C PRO A 241 8.31 -8.45 -4.34
N ARG A 242 7.88 -8.65 -5.58
CA ARG A 242 7.65 -7.59 -6.56
C ARG A 242 6.53 -6.67 -6.08
N ASP A 243 6.34 -5.55 -6.75
CA ASP A 243 5.23 -4.66 -6.45
C ASP A 243 3.97 -5.12 -7.22
N TYR A 244 2.82 -4.99 -6.57
CA TYR A 244 1.53 -5.38 -7.11
C TYR A 244 1.11 -4.46 -8.26
N LEU A 245 0.61 -5.05 -9.34
CA LEU A 245 0.05 -4.35 -10.50
C LEU A 245 -1.17 -5.11 -11.01
N GLY A 246 -2.36 -4.67 -10.59
CA GLY A 246 -3.63 -5.29 -10.96
C GLY A 246 -4.32 -4.62 -12.15
N ILE A 247 -3.64 -3.73 -12.90
CA ILE A 247 -4.31 -2.92 -13.93
C ILE A 247 -4.88 -3.75 -15.08
N ALA A 248 -4.23 -4.84 -15.46
CA ALA A 248 -4.73 -5.77 -16.48
C ALA A 248 -6.04 -6.46 -16.07
N HIS A 249 -6.30 -6.57 -14.75
CA HIS A 249 -7.50 -7.17 -14.16
C HIS A 249 -8.58 -6.14 -13.81
N LEU A 250 -8.40 -4.88 -14.20
CA LEU A 250 -9.35 -3.82 -13.85
C LEU A 250 -10.79 -4.11 -14.31
N PRO A 251 -11.05 -4.61 -15.54
CA PRO A 251 -12.42 -4.97 -15.94
C PRO A 251 -13.01 -6.08 -15.06
N GLU A 252 -12.23 -7.11 -14.75
CA GLU A 252 -12.67 -8.24 -13.92
C GLU A 252 -13.00 -7.80 -12.49
N LEU A 253 -12.24 -6.86 -11.92
CA LEU A 253 -12.50 -6.29 -10.59
C LEU A 253 -13.75 -5.40 -10.57
N VAL A 254 -14.00 -4.66 -11.66
CA VAL A 254 -15.23 -3.86 -11.81
C VAL A 254 -16.44 -4.77 -11.94
N ASP A 255 -16.35 -5.80 -12.78
CA ASP A 255 -17.41 -6.80 -12.98
C ASP A 255 -17.71 -7.58 -11.68
N ALA A 256 -16.69 -7.83 -10.85
CA ALA A 256 -16.84 -8.43 -9.52
C ALA A 256 -17.59 -7.52 -8.53
N GLY A 257 -17.76 -6.25 -8.81
CA GLY A 257 -18.45 -5.29 -7.96
C GLY A 257 -17.58 -4.69 -6.84
N VAL A 258 -16.25 -4.61 -7.04
CA VAL A 258 -15.34 -3.95 -6.10
C VAL A 258 -15.73 -2.49 -5.91
N ALA A 259 -15.90 -2.06 -4.66
CA ALA A 259 -16.33 -0.70 -4.32
C ALA A 259 -15.18 0.32 -4.31
N SER A 260 -13.93 -0.11 -4.01
CA SER A 260 -12.77 0.77 -3.92
C SER A 260 -11.47 0.07 -4.32
N LEU A 261 -10.67 0.76 -5.13
CA LEU A 261 -9.33 0.36 -5.58
C LEU A 261 -8.27 1.15 -4.83
N LYS A 262 -7.50 0.47 -3.98
CA LYS A 262 -6.51 1.09 -3.10
C LYS A 262 -5.11 1.00 -3.64
N ILE A 263 -4.44 2.14 -3.75
CA ILE A 263 -3.02 2.23 -4.12
C ILE A 263 -2.16 2.24 -2.85
N GLU A 264 -1.19 1.33 -2.72
CA GLU A 264 -0.18 1.39 -1.65
C GLU A 264 0.93 2.38 -2.00
N GLY A 265 1.29 3.25 -1.04
CA GLY A 265 2.34 4.24 -1.31
C GLY A 265 2.53 5.34 -0.29
N ARG A 266 2.05 5.24 0.96
CA ARG A 266 2.18 6.32 1.97
C ARG A 266 3.62 6.77 2.24
N MET A 267 4.60 5.89 2.04
CA MET A 267 6.03 6.18 2.18
C MET A 267 6.68 6.67 0.87
N LYS A 268 5.89 6.91 -0.15
CA LYS A 268 6.38 7.32 -1.47
C LYS A 268 6.38 8.84 -1.64
N ASN A 269 7.20 9.31 -2.59
CA ASN A 269 7.28 10.73 -2.92
C ASN A 269 6.03 11.19 -3.70
N PRO A 270 5.76 12.50 -3.76
CA PRO A 270 4.63 13.05 -4.50
C PRO A 270 4.61 12.69 -5.98
N ASP A 271 5.77 12.55 -6.64
CA ASP A 271 5.89 12.15 -8.05
C ASP A 271 5.36 10.72 -8.30
N TYR A 272 5.62 9.79 -7.36
CA TYR A 272 5.03 8.46 -7.40
C TYR A 272 3.50 8.53 -7.29
N VAL A 273 3.01 9.26 -6.28
CA VAL A 273 1.56 9.37 -6.03
C VAL A 273 0.86 9.98 -7.24
N PHE A 274 1.37 11.11 -7.75
CA PHE A 274 0.82 11.78 -8.91
C PHE A 274 0.76 10.86 -10.13
N ASN A 275 1.88 10.24 -10.50
CA ASN A 275 1.92 9.42 -11.71
C ASN A 275 1.05 8.17 -11.60
N VAL A 276 1.10 7.45 -10.46
CA VAL A 276 0.34 6.21 -10.28
C VAL A 276 -1.16 6.51 -10.27
N VAL A 277 -1.60 7.50 -9.49
CA VAL A 277 -3.04 7.86 -9.43
C VAL A 277 -3.56 8.33 -10.79
N ARG A 278 -2.81 9.18 -11.50
CA ARG A 278 -3.17 9.68 -12.83
C ARG A 278 -3.35 8.54 -13.84
N VAL A 279 -2.48 7.53 -13.82
CA VAL A 279 -2.56 6.40 -14.73
C VAL A 279 -3.74 5.49 -14.39
N TRP A 280 -3.99 5.21 -13.11
CA TRP A 280 -5.17 4.47 -12.67
C TRP A 280 -6.47 5.21 -12.97
N ARG A 281 -6.50 6.55 -12.80
CA ARG A 281 -7.65 7.37 -13.20
C ARG A 281 -7.93 7.25 -14.69
N ARG A 282 -6.88 7.36 -15.54
CA ARG A 282 -7.02 7.18 -16.99
C ARG A 282 -7.58 5.79 -17.34
N ALA A 283 -7.12 4.76 -16.67
CA ALA A 283 -7.62 3.39 -16.86
C ALA A 283 -9.12 3.27 -16.54
N LEU A 284 -9.57 3.84 -15.42
CA LEU A 284 -10.99 3.90 -15.07
C LEU A 284 -11.82 4.73 -16.06
N ASP A 285 -11.29 5.86 -16.51
CA ASP A 285 -11.96 6.70 -17.53
C ASP A 285 -12.09 5.96 -18.87
N MET A 286 -11.08 5.17 -19.27
CA MET A 286 -11.15 4.32 -20.47
C MET A 286 -12.23 3.24 -20.37
N LEU A 287 -12.43 2.64 -19.21
CA LEU A 287 -13.56 1.72 -18.99
C LEU A 287 -14.89 2.44 -19.07
N CYS A 288 -15.01 3.61 -18.44
CA CYS A 288 -16.21 4.45 -18.48
C CYS A 288 -16.62 4.80 -19.92
N ASP A 289 -15.64 5.16 -20.74
CA ASP A 289 -15.85 5.59 -22.13
C ASP A 289 -15.98 4.40 -23.10
N GLY A 290 -15.89 3.15 -22.63
CA GLY A 290 -15.89 1.96 -23.49
C GLY A 290 -14.66 1.86 -24.41
N ALA A 291 -13.56 2.51 -24.03
CA ALA A 291 -12.32 2.61 -24.79
C ALA A 291 -11.23 1.65 -24.28
N TRP A 292 -11.59 0.70 -23.43
CA TRP A 292 -10.66 -0.29 -22.92
C TRP A 292 -10.22 -1.26 -24.02
N ASP A 293 -8.90 -1.36 -24.18
CA ASP A 293 -8.31 -2.28 -25.15
C ASP A 293 -6.98 -2.87 -24.61
N PRO A 294 -6.63 -4.14 -24.94
CA PRO A 294 -5.41 -4.77 -24.48
C PRO A 294 -4.11 -4.02 -24.84
N GLY A 295 -4.07 -3.31 -25.98
CA GLY A 295 -2.91 -2.52 -26.38
C GLY A 295 -2.67 -1.31 -25.48
N ALA A 296 -3.75 -0.73 -24.95
CA ALA A 296 -3.67 0.36 -23.98
C ALA A 296 -3.13 -0.11 -22.63
N VAL A 297 -3.39 -1.37 -22.22
CA VAL A 297 -2.87 -1.93 -20.97
C VAL A 297 -1.34 -1.89 -20.97
N GLU A 298 -0.66 -2.32 -22.04
CA GLU A 298 0.80 -2.29 -22.14
C GLU A 298 1.37 -0.87 -22.00
N GLU A 299 0.66 0.13 -22.53
CA GLU A 299 1.08 1.52 -22.39
C GLU A 299 0.91 2.02 -20.95
N LEU A 300 -0.22 1.71 -20.30
CA LEU A 300 -0.48 2.05 -18.90
C LEU A 300 0.57 1.40 -17.98
N GLU A 301 0.88 0.14 -18.18
CA GLU A 301 1.92 -0.57 -17.42
C GLU A 301 3.31 0.06 -17.62
N ARG A 302 3.64 0.47 -18.86
CA ARG A 302 4.90 1.15 -19.15
C ARG A 302 4.96 2.53 -18.47
N GLU A 303 3.86 3.28 -18.42
CA GLU A 303 3.80 4.55 -17.68
C GLU A 303 3.92 4.34 -16.17
N LEU A 304 3.26 3.32 -15.60
CA LEU A 304 3.39 2.96 -14.19
C LEU A 304 4.83 2.55 -13.85
N GLY A 305 5.50 1.86 -14.77
CA GLY A 305 6.90 1.46 -14.63
C GLY A 305 7.89 2.64 -14.50
N ARG A 306 7.53 3.84 -14.96
CA ARG A 306 8.35 5.06 -14.79
C ARG A 306 8.39 5.57 -13.35
N SER A 307 7.49 5.09 -12.50
CA SER A 307 7.51 5.30 -11.05
C SER A 307 8.29 4.18 -10.35
N PHE A 308 8.57 4.38 -9.06
CA PHE A 308 9.26 3.37 -8.26
C PHE A 308 8.53 2.02 -8.31
N ASN A 309 9.24 0.96 -8.70
CA ASN A 309 8.74 -0.42 -8.65
C ASN A 309 9.89 -1.41 -8.39
N ARG A 310 9.57 -2.61 -7.90
CA ARG A 310 10.51 -3.74 -7.71
C ARG A 310 10.31 -4.84 -8.75
N GLY A 311 9.92 -4.46 -9.97
CA GLY A 311 9.27 -5.32 -10.93
C GLY A 311 7.80 -5.51 -10.53
N PHE A 312 6.98 -5.94 -11.47
CA PHE A 312 5.54 -6.07 -11.26
C PHE A 312 5.09 -7.52 -11.21
N THR A 313 4.00 -7.75 -10.51
CA THR A 313 3.27 -9.02 -10.40
C THR A 313 1.78 -8.73 -10.19
N ASP A 314 0.91 -9.56 -10.74
CA ASP A 314 -0.53 -9.58 -10.42
C ASP A 314 -0.83 -10.36 -9.11
N ALA A 315 0.23 -10.73 -8.40
CA ALA A 315 0.20 -11.39 -7.11
C ALA A 315 -0.68 -12.66 -7.11
N TYR A 316 -1.83 -12.60 -6.45
CA TYR A 316 -2.72 -13.74 -6.24
C TYR A 316 -4.00 -13.68 -7.07
N LEU A 317 -4.20 -12.65 -7.89
CA LEU A 317 -5.47 -12.47 -8.65
C LEU A 317 -5.84 -13.66 -9.53
N ARG A 318 -4.85 -14.40 -10.04
CA ARG A 318 -5.05 -15.63 -10.85
C ARG A 318 -4.89 -16.92 -10.07
N GLY A 319 -4.63 -16.86 -8.77
CA GLY A 319 -4.38 -18.01 -7.92
C GLY A 319 -3.10 -17.92 -7.13
N ARG A 320 -2.58 -19.07 -6.68
CA ARG A 320 -1.34 -19.09 -5.87
C ARG A 320 -0.13 -18.73 -6.72
N SER A 321 0.59 -17.72 -6.30
CA SER A 321 1.87 -17.33 -6.89
C SER A 321 3.03 -18.16 -6.34
N GLY A 322 4.03 -18.38 -7.18
CA GLY A 322 5.29 -19.04 -6.85
C GLY A 322 6.49 -18.06 -6.90
N ALA A 323 7.57 -18.51 -7.54
CA ALA A 323 8.80 -17.72 -7.67
C ALA A 323 8.61 -16.40 -8.44
N GLU A 324 7.63 -16.33 -9.33
CA GLU A 324 7.25 -15.14 -10.10
C GLU A 324 6.78 -13.97 -9.23
N LEU A 325 6.34 -14.25 -7.99
CA LEU A 325 6.02 -13.21 -7.01
C LEU A 325 7.28 -12.46 -6.55
N MET A 326 8.48 -13.06 -6.65
CA MET A 326 9.69 -12.57 -6.01
C MET A 326 10.57 -11.72 -6.93
N SER A 327 11.15 -10.67 -6.37
CA SER A 327 12.20 -9.84 -6.97
C SER A 327 13.56 -10.28 -6.41
N PHE A 328 14.11 -11.39 -6.94
CA PHE A 328 15.31 -12.02 -6.38
C PHE A 328 16.57 -11.13 -6.44
N GLU A 329 16.69 -10.32 -7.47
CA GLU A 329 17.91 -9.57 -7.73
C GLU A 329 18.07 -8.36 -6.80
N ARG A 330 16.97 -7.62 -6.53
CA ARG A 330 17.09 -6.34 -5.80
C ARG A 330 15.77 -5.87 -5.17
N ALA A 331 15.91 -5.23 -4.02
CA ALA A 331 14.78 -4.68 -3.25
C ALA A 331 14.51 -3.19 -3.55
N ILE A 332 15.21 -2.61 -4.54
CA ILE A 332 15.13 -1.19 -4.91
C ILE A 332 14.47 -1.01 -6.27
N ASN A 333 14.35 0.24 -6.73
CA ASN A 333 13.70 0.56 -7.98
C ASN A 333 14.26 -0.24 -9.17
N GLN A 334 13.38 -0.91 -9.90
CA GLN A 334 13.70 -1.66 -11.12
C GLN A 334 13.65 -0.75 -12.36
N GLY A 335 12.77 0.26 -12.37
CA GLY A 335 12.57 1.10 -13.55
C GLY A 335 12.01 0.34 -14.76
N VAL A 336 12.13 0.95 -15.92
CA VAL A 336 11.69 0.41 -17.22
C VAL A 336 12.91 0.25 -18.12
N ARG A 337 13.06 -0.93 -18.73
CA ARG A 337 14.10 -1.14 -19.75
C ARG A 337 13.82 -0.24 -20.96
N VAL A 338 14.83 0.53 -21.36
CA VAL A 338 14.69 1.48 -22.47
C VAL A 338 15.69 1.26 -23.59
N GLY A 339 16.62 0.32 -23.45
CA GLY A 339 17.58 0.03 -24.50
C GLY A 339 18.80 -0.76 -24.03
N ARG A 340 19.86 -0.71 -24.84
CA ARG A 340 21.13 -1.39 -24.57
C ARG A 340 22.32 -0.56 -25.07
N LEU A 341 23.51 -0.80 -24.51
CA LEU A 341 24.74 -0.21 -24.99
C LEU A 341 25.20 -0.88 -26.29
N VAL A 342 25.41 -0.08 -27.33
CA VAL A 342 25.92 -0.55 -28.64
C VAL A 342 27.36 -0.09 -28.93
N ALA A 343 27.84 0.95 -28.25
CA ALA A 343 29.22 1.39 -28.33
C ALA A 343 29.70 1.97 -27.00
N VAL A 344 30.99 1.76 -26.70
CA VAL A 344 31.68 2.27 -25.50
C VAL A 344 32.94 2.99 -25.91
N GLY A 345 33.03 4.27 -25.56
CA GLY A 345 34.19 5.13 -25.77
C GLY A 345 34.88 5.53 -24.45
N HIS A 346 35.71 6.57 -24.51
CA HIS A 346 36.30 7.14 -23.31
C HIS A 346 35.33 8.12 -22.67
N GLU A 347 34.77 7.74 -21.53
CA GLU A 347 33.74 8.50 -20.78
C GLU A 347 32.39 8.76 -21.54
N GLU A 348 32.19 8.17 -22.70
CA GLU A 348 30.95 8.24 -23.47
C GLU A 348 30.51 6.86 -23.90
N VAL A 349 29.20 6.63 -23.81
CA VAL A 349 28.59 5.38 -24.27
C VAL A 349 27.40 5.68 -25.16
N THR A 350 27.18 4.82 -26.15
CA THR A 350 26.01 4.95 -27.04
C THR A 350 24.94 3.93 -26.67
N VAL A 351 23.76 4.41 -26.35
CA VAL A 351 22.56 3.62 -26.08
C VAL A 351 21.74 3.52 -27.35
N GLU A 352 21.38 2.32 -27.78
CA GLU A 352 20.34 2.06 -28.78
C GLU A 352 19.02 1.87 -28.03
N LEU A 353 18.02 2.69 -28.35
CA LEU A 353 16.78 2.78 -27.60
C LEU A 353 15.71 1.82 -28.13
N ASP A 354 15.07 1.09 -27.22
CA ASP A 354 13.86 0.29 -27.47
C ASP A 354 12.58 1.09 -27.14
N ALA A 355 12.71 2.13 -26.31
CA ALA A 355 11.62 3.01 -25.89
C ALA A 355 12.08 4.47 -25.85
N ALA A 356 11.14 5.40 -25.96
CA ALA A 356 11.44 6.83 -25.91
C ALA A 356 11.92 7.27 -24.52
N VAL A 357 12.89 8.18 -24.50
CA VAL A 357 13.45 8.85 -23.33
C VAL A 357 13.40 10.37 -23.52
N ALA A 358 13.41 11.11 -22.41
CA ALA A 358 13.43 12.57 -22.41
C ALA A 358 14.74 13.13 -21.84
N ALA A 359 15.06 14.35 -22.23
CA ALA A 359 16.17 15.09 -21.62
C ALA A 359 15.94 15.22 -20.10
N GLY A 360 16.98 14.93 -19.31
CA GLY A 360 16.89 14.93 -17.85
C GLY A 360 16.44 13.62 -17.23
N ASP A 361 15.94 12.66 -17.99
CA ASP A 361 15.65 11.31 -17.50
C ASP A 361 16.92 10.70 -16.89
N THR A 362 16.78 9.95 -15.79
CA THR A 362 17.92 9.23 -15.20
C THR A 362 17.93 7.80 -15.71
N LEU A 363 19.01 7.47 -16.42
CA LEU A 363 19.25 6.14 -16.98
C LEU A 363 20.23 5.37 -16.09
N GLU A 364 19.93 4.09 -15.83
CA GLU A 364 20.80 3.17 -15.11
C GLU A 364 21.34 2.11 -16.08
N ILE A 365 22.66 2.00 -16.16
CA ILE A 365 23.33 1.03 -17.03
C ILE A 365 23.65 -0.22 -16.21
N ARG A 366 23.00 -1.35 -16.56
CA ARG A 366 23.13 -2.63 -15.86
C ARG A 366 24.04 -3.56 -16.63
N PHE A 367 25.09 -4.00 -15.98
CA PHE A 367 25.92 -5.07 -16.50
C PHE A 367 25.54 -6.35 -15.78
N TYR A 368 25.30 -7.39 -16.58
CA TYR A 368 25.17 -8.73 -16.05
C TYR A 368 26.56 -9.23 -15.72
N PRO A 369 26.84 -9.71 -14.51
CA PRO A 369 28.06 -10.42 -14.23
C PRO A 369 28.05 -11.67 -15.12
N GLY A 370 28.93 -11.71 -16.10
CA GLY A 370 29.30 -12.97 -16.72
C GLY A 370 29.91 -13.89 -15.67
N ALA A 371 30.26 -15.13 -16.05
CA ALA A 371 30.83 -16.15 -15.16
C ALA A 371 32.06 -15.67 -14.34
N ASP A 372 32.58 -14.50 -14.60
CA ASP A 372 33.71 -13.81 -13.93
C ASP A 372 33.27 -12.71 -12.96
N ALA A 373 32.03 -12.74 -12.44
CA ALA A 373 31.53 -11.75 -11.48
C ALA A 373 32.48 -11.64 -10.28
N ARG A 374 33.21 -10.54 -10.22
CA ARG A 374 34.14 -10.26 -9.12
C ARG A 374 33.31 -9.92 -7.89
N PRO A 375 33.52 -10.58 -6.73
CA PRO A 375 32.78 -10.33 -5.51
C PRO A 375 32.96 -8.91 -4.94
N ASP A 376 33.91 -8.16 -5.45
CA ASP A 376 34.33 -6.82 -5.01
C ASP A 376 33.79 -5.66 -5.86
N VAL A 377 33.02 -5.93 -6.92
CA VAL A 377 32.38 -4.85 -7.69
C VAL A 377 31.22 -4.28 -6.88
N PRO A 378 31.24 -2.97 -6.54
CA PRO A 378 30.13 -2.34 -5.83
C PRO A 378 28.82 -2.56 -6.61
N LYS A 379 27.81 -3.12 -5.98
CA LYS A 379 26.45 -3.38 -6.54
C LYS A 379 25.68 -2.09 -6.93
N ARG A 380 26.38 -0.99 -7.21
CA ARG A 380 25.79 0.27 -7.69
C ARG A 380 26.15 0.45 -9.16
N TRP A 381 25.15 0.23 -9.97
CA TRP A 381 25.23 0.50 -11.39
C TRP A 381 25.33 2.01 -11.67
N PRO A 382 26.03 2.43 -12.75
CA PRO A 382 26.10 3.84 -13.10
C PRO A 382 24.72 4.39 -13.42
N GLN A 383 24.43 5.54 -12.84
CA GLN A 383 23.25 6.33 -13.15
C GLN A 383 23.71 7.60 -13.86
N VAL A 384 23.16 7.87 -15.02
CA VAL A 384 23.55 8.96 -15.90
C VAL A 384 22.31 9.72 -16.39
N PRO A 385 22.38 11.06 -16.51
CA PRO A 385 21.29 11.82 -17.09
C PRO A 385 21.24 11.60 -18.62
N CYS A 386 20.03 11.50 -19.17
CA CYS A 386 19.81 11.55 -20.60
C CYS A 386 19.97 13.00 -21.08
N PRO A 387 20.82 13.30 -22.08
CA PRO A 387 21.09 14.68 -22.49
C PRO A 387 20.03 15.27 -23.42
N VAL A 388 19.23 14.43 -24.10
CA VAL A 388 18.30 14.83 -25.18
C VAL A 388 17.02 14.00 -25.16
N ASP A 389 15.99 14.52 -25.78
CA ASP A 389 14.81 13.72 -26.13
C ASP A 389 15.17 12.80 -27.30
N ALA A 390 14.73 11.55 -27.23
CA ALA A 390 14.94 10.58 -28.29
C ALA A 390 13.84 9.53 -28.32
N ALA A 391 13.49 9.08 -29.54
CA ALA A 391 12.46 8.08 -29.77
C ALA A 391 13.02 6.65 -29.75
N ALA A 392 12.12 5.66 -29.67
CA ALA A 392 12.49 4.26 -29.89
C ALA A 392 13.16 4.09 -31.27
N GLY A 393 14.22 3.27 -31.31
CA GLY A 393 15.04 3.05 -32.53
C GLY A 393 16.17 4.04 -32.73
N GLU A 394 16.21 5.16 -32.00
CA GLU A 394 17.29 6.14 -32.06
C GLU A 394 18.48 5.74 -31.18
N ARG A 395 19.59 6.43 -31.39
CA ARG A 395 20.84 6.26 -30.60
C ARG A 395 21.16 7.53 -29.86
N VAL A 396 21.39 7.40 -28.56
CA VAL A 396 21.79 8.51 -27.68
C VAL A 396 23.17 8.28 -27.12
N VAL A 397 24.01 9.32 -27.17
CA VAL A 397 25.32 9.32 -26.51
C VAL A 397 25.14 9.91 -25.10
N VAL A 398 25.51 9.16 -24.08
CA VAL A 398 25.47 9.60 -22.69
C VAL A 398 26.85 9.56 -22.05
N HIS A 399 27.12 10.51 -21.14
CA HIS A 399 28.39 10.57 -20.44
C HIS A 399 28.39 9.56 -19.27
N CYS A 400 29.36 8.61 -19.33
CA CYS A 400 29.53 7.58 -18.31
C CYS A 400 30.98 7.39 -17.96
N LYS A 401 31.40 7.84 -16.75
CA LYS A 401 32.80 7.72 -16.27
C LYS A 401 33.14 6.31 -15.78
N ARG A 402 32.17 5.44 -15.63
CA ARG A 402 32.39 4.07 -15.17
C ARG A 402 32.67 3.15 -16.35
N LYS A 403 33.57 2.20 -16.12
CA LYS A 403 33.84 1.16 -17.10
C LYS A 403 32.66 0.26 -17.23
N VAL A 404 32.09 0.17 -18.42
CA VAL A 404 30.98 -0.67 -18.83
C VAL A 404 31.28 -1.33 -20.15
N ASP A 405 30.53 -2.36 -20.53
CA ASP A 405 30.74 -3.11 -21.77
C ASP A 405 29.55 -2.94 -22.73
N THR A 406 29.76 -3.18 -24.00
CA THR A 406 28.67 -3.27 -24.98
C THR A 406 27.74 -4.43 -24.62
N GLY A 407 26.46 -4.28 -24.91
CA GLY A 407 25.43 -5.25 -24.55
C GLY A 407 24.80 -5.05 -23.17
N CYS A 408 25.37 -4.17 -22.31
CA CYS A 408 24.74 -3.78 -21.06
C CYS A 408 23.34 -3.21 -21.31
N GLU A 409 22.36 -3.64 -20.51
CA GLU A 409 21.00 -3.11 -20.58
C GLU A 409 20.90 -1.74 -19.92
N VAL A 410 20.00 -0.90 -20.44
CA VAL A 410 19.76 0.45 -19.95
C VAL A 410 18.31 0.59 -19.50
N TYR A 411 18.13 1.08 -18.27
CA TYR A 411 16.85 1.25 -17.63
C TYR A 411 16.60 2.71 -17.27
N LEU A 412 15.39 3.20 -17.54
CA LEU A 412 14.88 4.46 -17.02
C LEU A 412 14.44 4.23 -15.57
N ILE A 413 15.08 4.87 -14.62
CA ILE A 413 14.78 4.74 -13.19
C ILE A 413 14.14 6.00 -12.57
N ARG A 414 14.17 7.11 -13.30
CA ARG A 414 13.54 8.36 -12.88
C ARG A 414 13.18 9.18 -14.11
N SER A 415 11.92 9.53 -14.26
CA SER A 415 11.41 10.32 -15.39
C SER A 415 11.41 11.80 -15.07
N ALA A 416 12.13 12.60 -15.87
CA ALA A 416 12.13 14.06 -15.76
C ALA A 416 10.74 14.63 -16.02
N GLY A 417 10.04 14.13 -17.03
CA GLY A 417 8.69 14.60 -17.35
C GLY A 417 7.68 14.39 -16.23
N VAL A 418 7.75 13.27 -15.48
CA VAL A 418 6.90 13.04 -14.30
C VAL A 418 7.23 14.03 -13.20
N LEU A 419 8.52 14.30 -12.96
CA LEU A 419 8.96 15.24 -11.93
C LEU A 419 8.51 16.67 -12.23
N ASP A 420 8.68 17.13 -13.46
CA ASP A 420 8.32 18.48 -13.90
C ASP A 420 6.80 18.69 -13.83
N GLN A 421 6.01 17.71 -14.29
CA GLN A 421 4.56 17.74 -14.17
C GLN A 421 4.11 17.80 -12.72
N THR A 422 4.72 16.97 -11.87
CA THR A 422 4.40 16.96 -10.43
C THR A 422 4.76 18.29 -9.77
N ALA A 423 5.92 18.87 -10.09
CA ALA A 423 6.35 20.15 -9.54
C ALA A 423 5.38 21.29 -9.92
N ALA A 424 5.00 21.36 -11.19
CA ALA A 424 4.04 22.39 -11.68
C ALA A 424 2.65 22.24 -11.03
N VAL A 425 2.19 20.99 -10.85
CA VAL A 425 0.92 20.74 -10.17
C VAL A 425 0.99 21.11 -8.70
N LEU A 426 2.06 20.74 -8.01
CA LEU A 426 2.22 21.04 -6.58
C LEU A 426 2.34 22.56 -6.32
N GLU A 427 2.97 23.32 -7.20
CA GLU A 427 3.03 24.78 -7.07
C GLU A 427 1.61 25.39 -7.03
N ARG A 428 0.74 24.98 -7.97
CA ARG A 428 -0.66 25.41 -8.03
C ARG A 428 -1.47 24.96 -6.82
N MET A 429 -1.37 23.68 -6.46
CA MET A 429 -2.17 23.10 -5.37
C MET A 429 -1.75 23.64 -3.99
N ARG A 430 -0.46 23.96 -3.79
CA ARG A 430 0.01 24.62 -2.55
C ARG A 430 -0.55 26.02 -2.43
N ALA A 431 -0.56 26.79 -3.51
CA ALA A 431 -1.16 28.12 -3.50
C ALA A 431 -2.65 28.08 -3.14
N GLU A 432 -3.37 27.05 -3.60
CA GLU A 432 -4.75 26.81 -3.21
C GLU A 432 -4.87 26.45 -1.71
N ALA A 433 -4.02 25.54 -1.21
CA ALA A 433 -3.99 25.14 0.19
C ALA A 433 -3.63 26.29 1.14
N ASP A 434 -2.81 27.23 0.68
CA ASP A 434 -2.46 28.43 1.45
C ASP A 434 -3.59 29.47 1.47
N ALA A 435 -4.46 29.45 0.46
CA ALA A 435 -5.60 30.37 0.34
C ALA A 435 -6.87 29.86 1.04
N ILE A 436 -7.01 28.56 1.25
CA ILE A 436 -8.22 27.96 1.82
C ILE A 436 -8.19 28.03 3.35
N ALA A 437 -9.31 28.38 3.95
CA ALA A 437 -9.47 28.34 5.40
C ALA A 437 -10.00 26.96 5.81
N PRO A 438 -9.30 26.20 6.66
CA PRO A 438 -9.83 24.94 7.20
C PRO A 438 -11.12 25.19 7.98
N VAL A 439 -12.05 24.25 7.85
CA VAL A 439 -13.29 24.25 8.63
C VAL A 439 -13.22 23.10 9.63
N ALA A 440 -13.04 23.44 10.90
CA ALA A 440 -13.13 22.47 11.97
C ALA A 440 -14.57 21.97 12.09
N ARG A 441 -14.74 20.65 12.24
CA ARG A 441 -16.02 20.00 12.49
C ARG A 441 -16.20 19.83 14.00
N ALA A 442 -17.40 20.04 14.51
CA ALA A 442 -17.72 19.64 15.89
C ALA A 442 -17.99 18.13 15.90
N VAL A 443 -17.21 17.41 16.68
CA VAL A 443 -17.37 15.97 16.91
C VAL A 443 -17.86 15.77 18.34
N GLU A 444 -19.01 15.14 18.50
CA GLU A 444 -19.51 14.75 19.81
C GLU A 444 -18.75 13.49 20.26
N VAL A 445 -18.13 13.56 21.42
CA VAL A 445 -17.48 12.39 22.06
C VAL A 445 -18.26 12.07 23.33
N LEU A 446 -18.92 10.95 23.34
CA LEU A 446 -19.64 10.46 24.51
C LEU A 446 -18.66 9.92 25.56
N PRO A 447 -19.03 9.96 26.86
CA PRO A 447 -18.26 9.28 27.87
C PRO A 447 -18.08 7.81 27.51
N PHE A 448 -16.85 7.40 27.37
CA PHE A 448 -16.45 6.06 27.06
C PHE A 448 -15.74 5.51 28.31
N GLU A 449 -16.34 4.47 28.92
CA GLU A 449 -15.68 3.73 29.99
C GLU A 449 -14.62 2.83 29.34
N GLY A 450 -13.46 3.38 29.10
CA GLY A 450 -12.26 2.62 28.83
C GLY A 450 -11.91 1.81 30.06
N VAL A 451 -11.36 0.62 29.89
CA VAL A 451 -10.80 -0.17 31.00
C VAL A 451 -9.65 0.66 31.62
N THR A 452 -9.97 1.39 32.68
CA THR A 452 -8.92 2.01 33.50
C THR A 452 -8.26 0.89 34.27
N VAL A 453 -7.01 0.57 33.92
CA VAL A 453 -6.13 -0.28 34.72
C VAL A 453 -5.64 0.53 35.93
N ASP A 454 -6.54 1.02 36.75
CA ASP A 454 -6.29 1.31 38.14
C ASP A 454 -6.49 0.01 38.90
N GLY A 455 -5.46 -0.49 39.57
CA GLY A 455 -5.40 -1.78 40.27
C GLY A 455 -6.51 -2.08 41.30
N GLY A 456 -7.74 -1.74 40.98
CA GLY A 456 -8.98 -2.05 41.71
C GLY A 456 -9.96 -2.68 40.72
N ALA A 457 -10.22 -3.97 40.91
CA ALA A 457 -11.15 -4.76 40.16
C ALA A 457 -12.53 -4.08 40.08
N SER A 458 -12.89 -3.56 38.92
CA SER A 458 -14.27 -3.38 38.50
C SER A 458 -14.43 -4.12 37.18
N THR A 459 -14.96 -5.33 37.29
CA THR A 459 -15.37 -6.19 36.21
C THR A 459 -16.81 -5.85 35.82
N GLU A 460 -17.01 -4.75 35.15
CA GLU A 460 -18.13 -4.63 34.21
C GLU A 460 -17.51 -4.54 32.83
N LEU A 461 -17.22 -5.72 32.29
CA LEU A 461 -17.02 -5.91 30.85
C LEU A 461 -18.26 -5.38 30.16
N VAL A 462 -18.12 -4.33 29.36
CA VAL A 462 -19.02 -4.12 28.25
C VAL A 462 -18.97 -5.44 27.48
N GLU A 463 -20.06 -6.19 27.42
CA GLU A 463 -20.19 -7.36 26.58
C GLU A 463 -20.08 -6.94 25.11
N CYS A 464 -18.87 -6.59 24.69
CA CYS A 464 -18.52 -6.66 23.29
C CYS A 464 -18.32 -8.15 23.02
N ALA A 465 -19.26 -8.77 22.35
CA ALA A 465 -19.18 -10.17 21.95
C ALA A 465 -18.08 -10.37 20.89
N VAL A 466 -16.82 -10.10 21.27
CA VAL A 466 -15.67 -10.45 20.45
C VAL A 466 -15.53 -11.98 20.57
N PRO A 467 -15.63 -12.75 19.47
CA PRO A 467 -15.49 -14.20 19.54
C PRO A 467 -14.14 -14.53 20.15
N ALA A 468 -14.11 -15.44 21.13
CA ALA A 468 -12.95 -15.86 21.89
C ALA A 468 -11.72 -16.23 21.03
N ARG A 469 -11.90 -16.52 19.75
CA ARG A 469 -10.84 -16.81 18.76
C ARG A 469 -9.95 -15.60 18.40
N MET A 470 -10.43 -14.36 18.52
CA MET A 470 -9.60 -13.16 18.29
C MET A 470 -8.72 -12.81 19.50
N VAL A 471 -9.12 -13.18 20.69
CA VAL A 471 -8.36 -12.92 21.93
C VAL A 471 -7.11 -13.80 22.02
N PHE A 472 -7.07 -14.94 21.33
CA PHE A 472 -6.01 -15.94 21.44
C PHE A 472 -4.65 -15.52 20.88
N ALA A 473 -4.62 -14.77 19.79
CA ALA A 473 -3.35 -14.27 19.20
C ALA A 473 -2.65 -13.27 20.12
N TRP A 474 -3.41 -12.61 21.00
CA TRP A 474 -2.92 -11.61 21.94
C TRP A 474 -2.22 -12.21 23.17
N GLN A 475 -2.77 -13.29 23.72
CA GLN A 475 -2.21 -13.92 24.92
C GLN A 475 -0.83 -14.56 24.67
N LEU A 476 -0.53 -14.99 23.44
CA LEU A 476 0.78 -15.49 23.07
C LEU A 476 1.86 -14.40 22.98
N MET A 477 1.47 -13.14 22.64
CA MET A 477 2.40 -12.02 22.59
C MET A 477 2.74 -11.46 23.97
N ASP A 478 1.83 -11.59 24.94
CA ASP A 478 2.01 -11.13 26.32
C ASP A 478 2.91 -12.09 27.13
N ALA A 479 3.03 -13.34 26.71
CA ALA A 479 3.80 -14.36 27.42
C ALA A 479 5.32 -14.26 27.25
N ASP A 480 5.82 -13.54 26.23
CA ASP A 480 7.27 -13.34 26.05
C ASP A 480 7.64 -11.93 25.55
N PRO A 481 7.62 -10.91 26.41
CA PRO A 481 8.03 -9.55 26.05
C PRO A 481 9.54 -9.42 25.77
N ARG A 482 10.34 -10.48 25.93
CA ARG A 482 11.81 -10.43 25.74
C ARG A 482 12.30 -11.20 24.51
N GLY A 483 11.44 -12.00 23.85
CA GLY A 483 11.83 -12.78 22.67
C GLY A 483 12.82 -13.91 22.97
N GLU A 484 12.75 -14.48 24.16
CA GLU A 484 13.67 -15.53 24.62
C GLU A 484 13.11 -16.96 24.45
N LEU A 485 11.82 -17.10 24.03
CA LEU A 485 11.21 -18.42 23.84
C LEU A 485 11.71 -19.09 22.55
N ASP A 486 12.14 -20.34 22.69
CA ASP A 486 12.41 -21.23 21.57
C ASP A 486 11.08 -21.62 20.90
N LEU A 487 11.04 -21.63 19.56
CA LEU A 487 9.86 -22.00 18.79
C LEU A 487 9.30 -23.39 19.13
N SER A 488 10.12 -24.30 19.66
CA SER A 488 9.69 -25.59 20.19
C SER A 488 8.78 -25.45 21.43
N ASP A 489 8.99 -24.43 22.24
CA ASP A 489 8.18 -24.16 23.44
C ASP A 489 6.83 -23.54 23.08
N ALA A 490 6.75 -22.74 22.01
CA ALA A 490 5.51 -22.15 21.52
C ALA A 490 4.51 -23.23 21.04
N VAL A 491 4.98 -24.31 20.45
CA VAL A 491 4.15 -25.45 20.04
C VAL A 491 3.61 -26.20 21.25
N VAL A 492 4.38 -26.30 22.33
CA VAL A 492 3.95 -26.95 23.57
C VAL A 492 2.89 -26.11 24.28
N VAL A 493 3.02 -24.78 24.30
CA VAL A 493 2.02 -23.87 24.89
C VAL A 493 0.70 -23.92 24.10
N LEU A 494 0.75 -23.98 22.76
CA LEU A 494 -0.43 -24.16 21.91
C LEU A 494 -1.14 -25.49 22.21
N ASP A 495 -0.39 -26.57 22.37
CA ASP A 495 -0.92 -27.91 22.66
C ASP A 495 -1.54 -28.00 24.07
N GLU A 496 -0.98 -27.27 25.04
CA GLU A 496 -1.47 -27.24 26.42
C GLU A 496 -2.73 -26.38 26.54
N VAL A 497 -2.81 -25.28 25.82
CA VAL A 497 -3.99 -24.41 25.75
C VAL A 497 -5.14 -25.12 25.02
N CYS A 498 -4.87 -25.85 23.93
CA CYS A 498 -5.89 -26.66 23.24
C CYS A 498 -6.46 -27.76 24.13
N ARG A 499 -5.64 -28.38 25.00
CA ARG A 499 -6.09 -29.40 25.95
C ARG A 499 -6.95 -28.85 27.11
N THR A 500 -6.74 -27.60 27.49
CA THR A 500 -7.50 -26.94 28.58
C THR A 500 -8.82 -26.36 28.12
N CYS A 501 -9.04 -26.14 26.84
CA CYS A 501 -10.23 -25.48 26.29
C CYS A 501 -11.31 -26.45 25.78
N ASP A 502 -11.14 -27.77 25.89
CA ASP A 502 -12.11 -28.80 25.44
C ASP A 502 -12.70 -28.55 24.03
N ALA A 503 -11.92 -27.97 23.13
CA ALA A 503 -12.33 -27.62 21.79
C ALA A 503 -11.84 -28.67 20.81
N ASP A 504 -12.72 -29.50 20.32
CA ASP A 504 -12.49 -30.38 19.15
C ASP A 504 -12.14 -29.50 17.92
N TRP A 505 -10.89 -29.60 17.52
CA TRP A 505 -10.38 -29.01 16.28
C TRP A 505 -10.33 -30.10 15.19
N THR A 506 -11.41 -30.34 14.49
CA THR A 506 -11.42 -31.04 13.20
C THR A 506 -11.82 -30.11 12.08
#